data_d640465e99a51f73706e6f1377e872b1
#
_entry.id   d640465e99a51f73706e6f1377e872b1
#
_cell.length_a   1.000
_cell.length_b   1.000
_cell.length_c   1.000
_cell.angle_alpha   90.00
_cell.angle_beta   90.00
_cell.angle_gamma   90.00
#
_symmetry.space_group_name_H-M   'P 1'
#
loop_
_entity.id
_entity.type
_entity.pdbx_description
1 polymer ?
#
loop_
_entity_poly.entity_id
_entity_poly.type
_entity_poly.pdbx_seq_one_letter_code
_entity_poly.pdbx_strand_id
1 'polypeptide(L)'
;MARKMKDSGIEWIGEIPEGWEVIKAKYLFSPRNEKGNSTLVLLSPTQKYGVIPQSQLEGVVQVKENTDLQSFKTIHYGDFVISLRSFQGGFEFSNYEGVCSPAYQVFHATKDLSNDFFRYLFKSDGFISKINSLTVGIREGKNIQYWDFSNMLLALPPKKVQIRSAQYLNAK
;
A
#
# COMPACT_ATOMS: atom_id res chain seq x y z
N MET A 1 8.86 -31.25 11.24
CA MET A 1 10.24 -30.72 11.12
C MET A 1 10.24 -29.20 11.17
N ALA A 2 11.15 -28.66 11.93
CA ALA A 2 11.33 -27.22 11.96
C ALA A 2 11.79 -26.71 10.60
N ARG A 3 11.21 -25.58 10.13
CA ARG A 3 11.67 -24.94 8.90
C ARG A 3 13.09 -24.42 9.09
N LYS A 4 13.92 -24.64 8.08
CA LYS A 4 15.21 -23.96 8.04
C LYS A 4 14.98 -22.47 7.84
N MET A 5 15.60 -21.70 8.72
CA MET A 5 15.54 -20.25 8.71
C MET A 5 16.85 -19.66 8.24
N LYS A 6 16.81 -18.47 7.70
CA LYS A 6 18.00 -17.68 7.36
C LYS A 6 17.78 -16.24 7.79
N ASP A 7 18.86 -15.54 8.09
CA ASP A 7 18.82 -14.12 8.31
C ASP A 7 18.46 -13.41 7.01
N SER A 8 17.42 -12.56 7.03
CA SER A 8 17.05 -11.78 5.86
C SER A 8 18.09 -10.69 5.52
N GLY A 9 18.95 -10.35 6.45
CA GLY A 9 19.83 -9.19 6.34
C GLY A 9 19.12 -7.87 6.57
N ILE A 10 17.86 -7.90 6.98
CA ILE A 10 17.03 -6.72 7.19
C ILE A 10 16.53 -6.72 8.63
N GLU A 11 16.90 -5.69 9.38
CA GLU A 11 16.62 -5.60 10.81
C GLU A 11 15.13 -5.75 11.14
N TRP A 12 14.25 -5.04 10.42
CA TRP A 12 12.83 -5.07 10.73
C TRP A 12 12.13 -6.36 10.34
N ILE A 13 12.75 -7.18 9.46
CA ILE A 13 12.21 -8.48 9.04
C ILE A 13 12.78 -9.60 9.91
N GLY A 14 14.08 -9.55 10.22
CA GLY A 14 14.76 -10.58 11.00
C GLY A 14 14.98 -11.86 10.20
N GLU A 15 14.69 -13.00 10.83
CA GLU A 15 14.82 -14.30 10.18
C GLU A 15 13.60 -14.63 9.32
N ILE A 16 13.86 -15.24 8.17
CA ILE A 16 12.85 -15.73 7.24
C ILE A 16 13.12 -17.19 6.87
N PRO A 17 12.10 -17.95 6.44
CA PRO A 17 12.34 -19.28 5.89
C PRO A 17 13.34 -19.25 4.73
N GLU A 18 14.16 -20.26 4.64
CA GLU A 18 15.28 -20.33 3.67
C GLU A 18 14.81 -20.15 2.23
N GLY A 19 13.62 -20.63 1.88
CA GLY A 19 13.06 -20.55 0.53
C GLY A 19 12.45 -19.20 0.17
N TRP A 20 12.45 -18.22 1.08
CA TRP A 20 11.92 -16.89 0.78
C TRP A 20 12.99 -15.99 0.18
N GLU A 21 12.56 -15.09 -0.69
CA GLU A 21 13.42 -14.07 -1.28
C GLU A 21 13.32 -12.75 -0.53
N VAL A 22 14.36 -11.93 -0.70
CA VAL A 22 14.37 -10.52 -0.25
C VAL A 22 14.59 -9.68 -1.49
N ILE A 23 13.68 -8.74 -1.74
CA ILE A 23 13.68 -7.98 -2.99
C ILE A 23 13.20 -6.55 -2.74
N LYS A 24 13.73 -5.59 -3.49
CA LYS A 24 13.25 -4.20 -3.43
C LYS A 24 11.84 -4.09 -3.99
N ALA A 25 11.02 -3.26 -3.32
CA ALA A 25 9.63 -3.05 -3.71
C ALA A 25 9.48 -2.61 -5.17
N LYS A 26 10.42 -1.84 -5.69
CA LYS A 26 10.38 -1.37 -7.09
C LYS A 26 10.38 -2.46 -8.15
N TYR A 27 10.81 -3.67 -7.79
CA TYR A 27 10.78 -4.82 -8.69
C TYR A 27 9.47 -5.59 -8.63
N LEU A 28 8.62 -5.27 -7.66
CA LEU A 28 7.30 -5.90 -7.45
C LEU A 28 6.14 -4.99 -7.80
N PHE A 29 6.35 -3.69 -7.72
CA PHE A 29 5.32 -2.67 -7.88
C PHE A 29 5.77 -1.56 -8.82
N SER A 30 4.80 -0.82 -9.33
CA SER A 30 5.04 0.37 -10.16
C SER A 30 4.03 1.46 -9.80
N PRO A 31 4.42 2.73 -9.82
CA PRO A 31 3.45 3.81 -9.59
C PRO A 31 2.47 3.89 -10.74
N ARG A 32 1.24 4.29 -10.43
CA ARG A 32 0.20 4.57 -11.41
C ARG A 32 -0.13 6.05 -11.38
N ASN A 33 -0.01 6.71 -12.50
CA ASN A 33 -0.31 8.14 -12.63
C ASN A 33 -1.26 8.38 -13.81
N GLU A 34 -2.37 7.65 -13.82
CA GLU A 34 -3.40 7.75 -14.85
C GLU A 34 -4.40 8.83 -14.46
N LYS A 35 -4.73 9.71 -15.39
CA LYS A 35 -5.63 10.85 -15.20
C LYS A 35 -6.68 10.91 -16.31
N GLY A 36 -7.65 11.80 -16.16
CA GLY A 36 -8.66 12.05 -17.20
C GLY A 36 -9.92 11.23 -17.10
N ASN A 37 -10.12 10.48 -16.01
CA ASN A 37 -11.30 9.63 -15.80
C ASN A 37 -12.31 10.29 -14.85
N SER A 38 -12.71 11.51 -15.18
CA SER A 38 -13.54 12.37 -14.31
C SER A 38 -14.95 11.86 -14.02
N THR A 39 -15.41 10.86 -14.77
CA THR A 39 -16.75 10.26 -14.56
C THR A 39 -16.76 9.12 -13.57
N LEU A 40 -15.59 8.68 -13.13
CA LEU A 40 -15.48 7.59 -12.16
C LEU A 40 -15.78 8.06 -10.74
N VAL A 41 -16.11 7.11 -9.88
CA VAL A 41 -16.42 7.35 -8.47
C VAL A 41 -15.22 7.96 -7.74
N LEU A 42 -15.50 8.97 -6.93
CA LEU A 42 -14.47 9.57 -6.07
C LEU A 42 -14.19 8.67 -4.87
N LEU A 43 -12.94 8.28 -4.73
CA LEU A 43 -12.46 7.38 -3.68
C LEU A 43 -11.57 8.12 -2.68
N SER A 44 -11.55 7.63 -1.46
CA SER A 44 -10.69 8.16 -0.40
C SER A 44 -10.02 7.02 0.37
N PRO A 45 -8.71 7.10 0.63
CA PRO A 45 -8.05 6.12 1.49
C PRO A 45 -8.40 6.37 2.95
N THR A 46 -8.76 5.30 3.66
CA THR A 46 -9.03 5.32 5.10
C THR A 46 -8.21 4.24 5.80
N GLN A 47 -7.79 4.50 7.02
CA GLN A 47 -7.04 3.52 7.80
C GLN A 47 -7.88 2.31 8.19
N LYS A 48 -9.15 2.53 8.49
CA LYS A 48 -10.03 1.49 9.01
C LYS A 48 -10.60 0.60 7.93
N TYR A 49 -10.93 1.18 6.77
CA TYR A 49 -11.68 0.47 5.72
C TYR A 49 -10.91 0.33 4.41
N GLY A 50 -9.66 0.82 4.35
CA GLY A 50 -8.92 0.91 3.11
C GLY A 50 -9.47 2.01 2.20
N VAL A 51 -9.36 1.82 0.91
CA VAL A 51 -9.90 2.78 -0.08
C VAL A 51 -11.39 2.52 -0.26
N ILE A 52 -12.21 3.54 -0.02
CA ILE A 52 -13.67 3.45 -0.14
C ILE A 52 -14.23 4.67 -0.86
N PRO A 53 -15.47 4.59 -1.41
CA PRO A 53 -16.13 5.77 -1.95
C PRO A 53 -16.24 6.88 -0.91
N GLN A 54 -15.87 8.09 -1.30
CA GLN A 54 -15.90 9.24 -0.38
C GLN A 54 -17.30 9.53 0.16
N SER A 55 -18.33 9.20 -0.62
CA SER A 55 -19.73 9.34 -0.20
C SER A 55 -20.09 8.51 1.03
N GLN A 56 -19.31 7.49 1.36
CA GLN A 56 -19.52 6.64 2.54
C GLN A 56 -18.85 7.17 3.80
N LEU A 57 -18.11 8.28 3.69
CA LEU A 57 -17.42 8.88 4.84
C LEU A 57 -18.30 9.97 5.46
N GLU A 58 -18.58 9.83 6.76
CA GLU A 58 -19.26 10.85 7.55
C GLU A 58 -18.25 11.88 8.07
N GLY A 59 -18.64 13.15 8.05
CA GLY A 59 -17.85 14.23 8.64
C GLY A 59 -16.57 14.61 7.92
N VAL A 60 -16.33 14.07 6.74
CA VAL A 60 -15.18 14.44 5.90
C VAL A 60 -15.61 15.57 4.96
N VAL A 61 -14.71 16.54 4.75
CA VAL A 61 -14.92 17.57 3.74
C VAL A 61 -14.99 16.91 2.38
N GLN A 62 -16.17 16.76 1.85
CA GLN A 62 -16.37 16.20 0.52
C GLN A 62 -15.87 17.19 -0.53
N VAL A 63 -15.30 16.66 -1.61
CA VAL A 63 -14.97 17.45 -2.78
C VAL A 63 -16.27 18.11 -3.28
N LYS A 64 -16.23 19.41 -3.51
CA LYS A 64 -17.37 20.16 -4.00
C LYS A 64 -17.86 19.59 -5.33
N GLU A 65 -19.19 19.59 -5.54
CA GLU A 65 -19.83 19.05 -6.75
C GLU A 65 -19.24 19.60 -8.06
N ASN A 66 -18.72 20.81 -8.05
CA ASN A 66 -18.17 21.47 -9.25
C ASN A 66 -16.65 21.30 -9.40
N THR A 67 -16.02 20.41 -8.63
CA THR A 67 -14.58 20.21 -8.73
C THR A 67 -14.25 19.47 -10.03
N ASP A 68 -13.27 20.01 -10.77
CA ASP A 68 -12.76 19.36 -11.96
C ASP A 68 -11.91 18.13 -11.55
N LEU A 69 -12.40 16.96 -11.89
CA LEU A 69 -11.74 15.69 -11.56
C LEU A 69 -10.78 15.21 -12.64
N GLN A 70 -10.55 16.00 -13.69
CA GLN A 70 -9.64 15.60 -14.81
C GLN A 70 -8.21 15.36 -14.35
N SER A 71 -7.75 16.09 -13.34
CA SER A 71 -6.41 15.93 -12.77
C SER A 71 -6.31 14.82 -11.73
N PHE A 72 -7.42 14.23 -11.33
CA PHE A 72 -7.44 13.19 -10.31
C PHE A 72 -6.84 11.90 -10.84
N LYS A 73 -6.20 11.16 -9.95
CA LYS A 73 -5.53 9.91 -10.29
C LYS A 73 -6.52 8.75 -10.27
N THR A 74 -6.45 7.90 -11.28
CA THR A 74 -7.28 6.70 -11.38
C THR A 74 -6.73 5.60 -10.48
N ILE A 75 -7.64 4.94 -9.75
CA ILE A 75 -7.37 3.74 -8.95
C ILE A 75 -8.10 2.58 -9.62
N HIS A 76 -7.39 1.48 -9.86
CA HIS A 76 -7.99 0.23 -10.34
C HIS A 76 -8.16 -0.77 -9.19
N TYR A 77 -8.99 -1.78 -9.39
CA TYR A 77 -9.13 -2.87 -8.42
C TYR A 77 -7.77 -3.49 -8.11
N GLY A 78 -7.47 -3.63 -6.83
CA GLY A 78 -6.22 -4.22 -6.38
C GLY A 78 -5.06 -3.24 -6.27
N ASP A 79 -5.24 -1.99 -6.62
CA ASP A 79 -4.23 -0.95 -6.42
C ASP A 79 -4.08 -0.61 -4.94
N PHE A 80 -2.91 -0.07 -4.61
CA PHE A 80 -2.61 0.50 -3.30
C PHE A 80 -2.50 2.01 -3.40
N VAL A 81 -2.86 2.69 -2.33
CA VAL A 81 -2.81 4.15 -2.24
C VAL A 81 -2.04 4.56 -0.99
N ILE A 82 -1.06 5.43 -1.15
CA ILE A 82 -0.34 6.02 -0.03
C ILE A 82 -1.07 7.30 0.37
N SER A 83 -1.63 7.31 1.58
CA SER A 83 -2.37 8.45 2.10
C SER A 83 -1.45 9.50 2.70
N LEU A 84 -2.02 10.66 3.00
CA LEU A 84 -1.28 11.77 3.59
C LEU A 84 -0.95 11.56 5.07
N ARG A 85 -1.59 10.58 5.73
CA ARG A 85 -1.37 10.25 7.15
C ARG A 85 -0.55 8.97 7.29
N SER A 86 0.56 8.91 6.60
CA SER A 86 1.35 7.70 6.44
C SER A 86 2.04 7.20 7.72
N PHE A 87 2.26 8.06 8.72
CA PHE A 87 2.91 7.68 9.98
C PHE A 87 2.08 6.69 10.84
N GLN A 88 0.82 6.49 10.51
CA GLN A 88 -0.06 5.51 11.16
C GLN A 88 -0.37 4.32 10.25
N GLY A 89 0.43 4.08 9.23
CA GLY A 89 0.22 2.99 8.29
C GLY A 89 -0.71 3.35 7.15
N GLY A 90 -0.40 4.41 6.42
CA GLY A 90 -1.24 4.97 5.37
C GLY A 90 -1.19 4.28 4.02
N PHE A 91 -0.77 3.02 3.96
CA PHE A 91 -0.79 2.21 2.73
C PHE A 91 -2.12 1.46 2.67
N GLU A 92 -3.02 1.92 1.82
CA GLU A 92 -4.40 1.43 1.76
C GLU A 92 -4.66 0.64 0.49
N PHE A 93 -5.42 -0.44 0.61
CA PHE A 93 -5.78 -1.33 -0.50
C PHE A 93 -7.14 -0.95 -1.06
N SER A 94 -7.30 -1.05 -2.39
CA SER A 94 -8.56 -0.71 -3.05
C SER A 94 -9.26 -1.94 -3.63
N ASN A 95 -10.51 -2.14 -3.21
CA ASN A 95 -11.47 -3.06 -3.85
C ASN A 95 -12.42 -2.31 -4.80
N TYR A 96 -12.08 -1.06 -5.13
CA TYR A 96 -12.91 -0.20 -5.96
C TYR A 96 -12.11 0.33 -7.14
N GLU A 97 -12.79 0.62 -8.22
CA GLU A 97 -12.28 1.42 -9.31
C GLU A 97 -12.86 2.82 -9.22
N GLY A 98 -12.00 3.83 -9.36
CA GLY A 98 -12.43 5.21 -9.23
C GLY A 98 -11.26 6.18 -9.32
N VAL A 99 -11.45 7.37 -8.80
CA VAL A 99 -10.42 8.42 -8.81
C VAL A 99 -10.18 8.97 -7.42
N CYS A 100 -8.97 9.45 -7.17
CA CYS A 100 -8.61 10.08 -5.91
C CYS A 100 -7.84 11.38 -6.14
N SER A 101 -7.73 12.18 -5.08
CA SER A 101 -6.98 13.43 -5.11
C SER A 101 -5.56 13.22 -5.66
N PRO A 102 -5.04 14.17 -6.47
CA PRO A 102 -3.66 14.11 -6.97
C PRO A 102 -2.61 14.10 -5.87
N ALA A 103 -2.97 14.50 -4.65
CA ALA A 103 -2.06 14.50 -3.49
C ALA A 103 -1.71 13.08 -3.05
N TYR A 104 -2.54 12.09 -3.33
CA TYR A 104 -2.26 10.69 -3.00
C TYR A 104 -1.40 10.05 -4.07
N GLN A 105 -0.67 9.01 -3.68
CA GLN A 105 0.16 8.23 -4.59
C GLN A 105 -0.45 6.85 -4.78
N VAL A 106 -0.62 6.43 -6.02
CA VAL A 106 -1.23 5.15 -6.38
C VAL A 106 -0.14 4.24 -6.96
N PHE A 107 -0.14 2.97 -6.57
CA PHE A 107 0.78 2.00 -7.15
C PHE A 107 0.10 0.63 -7.26
N HIS A 108 0.65 -0.21 -8.11
CA HIS A 108 0.09 -1.53 -8.38
C HIS A 108 1.18 -2.59 -8.50
N ALA A 109 0.81 -3.84 -8.30
CA ALA A 109 1.70 -4.97 -8.51
C ALA A 109 1.99 -5.17 -10.01
N THR A 110 3.26 -5.40 -10.34
CA THR A 110 3.72 -5.71 -11.72
C THR A 110 4.06 -7.18 -11.88
N LYS A 111 4.01 -7.95 -10.81
CA LYS A 111 4.27 -9.38 -10.77
C LYS A 111 3.03 -10.12 -10.29
N ASP A 112 3.03 -11.43 -10.45
CA ASP A 112 1.96 -12.28 -9.93
C ASP A 112 2.09 -12.42 -8.40
N LEU A 113 1.47 -11.48 -7.70
CA LEU A 113 1.50 -11.38 -6.23
C LEU A 113 0.10 -11.58 -5.65
N SER A 114 0.06 -12.04 -4.40
CA SER A 114 -1.18 -11.96 -3.62
C SER A 114 -1.32 -10.55 -3.05
N ASN A 115 -2.23 -9.77 -3.58
CA ASN A 115 -2.50 -8.42 -3.08
C ASN A 115 -2.97 -8.45 -1.61
N ASP A 116 -3.74 -9.46 -1.22
CA ASP A 116 -4.17 -9.63 0.17
C ASP A 116 -2.98 -9.82 1.12
N PHE A 117 -1.97 -10.61 0.70
CA PHE A 117 -0.76 -10.78 1.51
C PHE A 117 -0.08 -9.43 1.76
N PHE A 118 0.13 -8.65 0.70
CA PHE A 118 0.80 -7.35 0.82
C PHE A 118 -0.05 -6.33 1.56
N ARG A 119 -1.36 -6.41 1.46
CA ARG A 119 -2.26 -5.59 2.27
C ARG A 119 -1.98 -5.76 3.76
N TYR A 120 -1.79 -7.00 4.21
CA TYR A 120 -1.43 -7.30 5.60
C TYR A 120 0.00 -6.89 5.92
N LEU A 121 0.94 -7.14 5.01
CA LEU A 121 2.34 -6.75 5.22
C LEU A 121 2.46 -5.25 5.47
N PHE A 122 1.77 -4.45 4.68
CA PHE A 122 1.82 -2.98 4.79
C PHE A 122 1.13 -2.46 6.06
N LYS A 123 0.38 -3.26 6.75
CA LYS A 123 -0.23 -2.93 8.05
C LYS A 123 0.54 -3.51 9.23
N SER A 124 1.61 -4.25 8.98
CA SER A 124 2.43 -4.80 10.07
C SER A 124 3.23 -3.71 10.78
N ASP A 125 3.43 -3.89 12.08
CA ASP A 125 4.17 -2.92 12.90
C ASP A 125 5.59 -2.72 12.40
N GLY A 126 6.25 -3.78 11.98
CA GLY A 126 7.61 -3.72 11.44
C GLY A 126 7.69 -2.87 10.19
N PHE A 127 6.77 -3.07 9.24
CA PHE A 127 6.72 -2.27 8.02
C PHE A 127 6.44 -0.79 8.32
N ILE A 128 5.42 -0.51 9.13
CA ILE A 128 5.03 0.86 9.50
C ILE A 128 6.19 1.58 10.18
N SER A 129 6.85 0.93 11.12
CA SER A 129 8.00 1.49 11.83
C SER A 129 9.14 1.79 10.86
N LYS A 130 9.44 0.88 9.95
CA LYS A 130 10.52 1.06 8.97
C LYS A 130 10.23 2.20 8.00
N ILE A 131 9.03 2.24 7.41
CA ILE A 131 8.68 3.30 6.45
C ILE A 131 8.69 4.68 7.12
N ASN A 132 8.24 4.76 8.38
CA ASN A 132 8.30 6.00 9.14
C ASN A 132 9.75 6.43 9.41
N SER A 133 10.65 5.49 9.66
CA SER A 133 12.07 5.80 9.90
C SER A 133 12.74 6.45 8.69
N LEU A 134 12.25 6.17 7.49
CA LEU A 134 12.80 6.75 6.26
C LEU A 134 12.42 8.22 6.09
N THR A 135 11.46 8.70 6.86
CA THR A 135 11.01 10.10 6.85
C THR A 135 11.57 10.92 8.01
N VAL A 136 12.29 10.28 8.94
CA VAL A 136 12.95 10.98 10.06
C VAL A 136 14.03 11.92 9.53
N GLY A 137 14.00 13.20 9.95
CA GLY A 137 14.88 14.22 9.46
C GLY A 137 14.38 14.97 8.24
N ILE A 138 13.27 14.56 7.66
CA ILE A 138 12.53 15.31 6.66
C ILE A 138 11.57 16.23 7.42
N ARG A 139 11.42 17.48 6.95
CA ARG A 139 10.57 18.50 7.61
C ARG A 139 9.21 17.92 8.02
N GLU A 140 8.77 18.31 9.23
CA GLU A 140 7.42 17.98 9.71
C GLU A 140 6.37 18.25 8.61
N GLY A 141 5.47 17.28 8.40
CA GLY A 141 4.42 17.38 7.40
C GLY A 141 4.73 16.80 6.03
N LYS A 142 5.92 16.25 5.80
CA LYS A 142 6.19 15.52 4.57
C LYS A 142 5.57 14.13 4.61
N ASN A 143 4.82 13.84 3.56
CA ASN A 143 4.24 12.51 3.35
C ASN A 143 5.31 11.54 2.84
N ILE A 144 5.10 10.25 3.12
CA ILE A 144 5.91 9.19 2.54
C ILE A 144 5.73 9.24 1.03
N GLN A 145 6.85 9.30 0.30
CA GLN A 145 6.85 9.25 -1.15
C GLN A 145 6.97 7.81 -1.64
N TYR A 146 6.41 7.53 -2.81
CA TYR A 146 6.58 6.21 -3.43
C TYR A 146 8.05 5.82 -3.56
N TRP A 147 8.95 6.78 -3.77
CA TRP A 147 10.40 6.54 -3.86
C TRP A 147 10.98 5.94 -2.60
N ASP A 148 10.53 6.38 -1.43
CA ASP A 148 10.99 5.84 -0.15
C ASP A 148 10.58 4.36 -0.04
N PHE A 149 9.34 4.06 -0.38
CA PHE A 149 8.82 2.70 -0.42
C PHE A 149 9.52 1.84 -1.48
N SER A 150 9.70 2.38 -2.69
CA SER A 150 10.22 1.61 -3.83
C SER A 150 11.62 1.05 -3.59
N ASN A 151 12.41 1.71 -2.77
CA ASN A 151 13.78 1.31 -2.43
C ASN A 151 13.86 0.41 -1.19
N MET A 152 12.75 0.18 -0.49
CA MET A 152 12.71 -0.74 0.65
C MET A 152 12.87 -2.18 0.20
N LEU A 153 13.59 -2.95 1.01
CA LEU A 153 13.65 -4.40 0.86
C LEU A 153 12.45 -5.03 1.55
N LEU A 154 11.79 -5.94 0.85
CA LEU A 154 10.64 -6.69 1.34
C LEU A 154 10.95 -8.18 1.33
N ALA A 155 10.36 -8.92 2.27
CA ALA A 155 10.35 -10.37 2.21
C ALA A 155 9.31 -10.85 1.20
N LEU A 156 9.72 -11.74 0.31
CA LEU A 156 8.84 -12.30 -0.71
C LEU A 156 8.74 -13.81 -0.54
N PRO A 157 7.68 -14.32 0.12
CA PRO A 157 7.43 -15.75 0.18
C PRO A 157 6.98 -16.28 -1.18
N PRO A 158 7.08 -17.60 -1.42
CA PRO A 158 6.45 -18.21 -2.58
C PRO A 158 4.96 -17.89 -2.67
N LYS A 159 4.42 -17.81 -3.87
CA LYS A 159 3.01 -17.43 -4.11
C LYS A 159 2.03 -18.25 -3.27
N LYS A 160 2.23 -19.56 -3.16
CA LYS A 160 1.39 -20.45 -2.34
C LYS A 160 1.37 -20.03 -0.86
N VAL A 161 2.51 -19.59 -0.34
CA VAL A 161 2.64 -19.14 1.05
C VAL A 161 1.93 -17.80 1.23
N GLN A 162 2.06 -16.89 0.26
CA GLN A 162 1.34 -15.61 0.27
C GLN A 162 -0.16 -15.84 0.37
N ILE A 163 -0.72 -16.69 -0.48
CA ILE A 163 -2.16 -16.98 -0.51
C ILE A 163 -2.61 -17.63 0.80
N ARG A 164 -1.88 -18.61 1.29
CA ARG A 164 -2.21 -19.33 2.54
C ARG A 164 -2.19 -18.37 3.74
N SER A 165 -1.18 -17.51 3.82
CA SER A 165 -1.06 -16.54 4.91
C SER A 165 -2.22 -15.55 4.89
N ALA A 166 -2.59 -15.05 3.71
CA ALA A 166 -3.72 -14.14 3.56
C ALA A 166 -5.04 -14.80 3.94
N GLN A 167 -5.26 -16.04 3.52
CA GLN A 167 -6.46 -16.80 3.90
C GLN A 167 -6.57 -16.99 5.41
N TYR A 168 -5.46 -17.30 6.05
CA TYR A 168 -5.42 -17.44 7.52
C TYR A 168 -5.79 -16.12 8.22
N LEU A 169 -5.27 -15.01 7.76
CA LEU A 169 -5.55 -13.70 8.34
C LEU A 169 -6.98 -13.23 8.04
N ASN A 170 -7.51 -13.54 6.87
CA ASN A 170 -8.90 -13.21 6.52
C ASN A 170 -9.92 -13.97 7.38
N ALA A 171 -9.57 -15.16 7.87
CA ALA A 171 -10.45 -15.97 8.72
C ALA A 171 -10.51 -15.49 10.17
N LYS A 172 -9.67 -14.54 10.55
CA LYS A 172 -9.62 -13.94 11.90
C LYS A 172 -10.33 -12.59 11.93
#